data_d1fd13e983edb96b36d11cd733e4d8b5
#
_entry.id   d1fd13e983edb96b36d11cd733e4d8b5
#
_cell.length_a   1.000
_cell.length_b   1.000
_cell.length_c   1.000
_cell.angle_alpha   90.00
_cell.angle_beta   90.00
_cell.angle_gamma   90.00
#
_symmetry.space_group_name_H-M   'P 1'
#
loop_
_entity.id
_entity.type
_entity.pdbx_description
1 polymer ?
#
loop_
_entity_poly.entity_id
_entity_poly.type
_entity_poly.pdbx_seq_one_letter_code
_entity_poly.pdbx_strand_id
1 'polypeptide(L)'
;VGSEMCIRDREYVLEKTGDSVLDDANYLAAMYDYDGAIAKIQSVSGYESNAAYTAAIADYEQRKSEAVVYADNSTIPHIFFHTLVVDTSRAFDDNIAISKQDGMNKVKDYNYVMTTVDEFCRILEEMYTRGYVLVSIYDVASYETQADGTQVMKHQPIYLPEGKKPFVLSVDDVSYYEYMTGHGFASKLVVGEDGTPASEYTNPDGSLSYGSYDVVPILDDFVETHPDFSYRGAKGIIALTGYEGIFGYRTSDFWYNSNCDYFDQYFSWNLENNLKKKQTMY
;
A
#
# COMPACT_ATOMS: atom_id res chain seq x y z
N VAL A 1 -10.96 11.77 10.61
CA VAL A 1 -10.63 12.88 9.68
C VAL A 1 -9.86 12.35 8.46
N GLY A 2 -9.17 11.21 8.55
CA GLY A 2 -8.33 10.70 7.44
C GLY A 2 -9.09 10.02 6.29
N SER A 3 -10.00 9.10 6.56
CA SER A 3 -10.63 8.28 5.51
C SER A 3 -11.71 8.99 4.67
N GLU A 4 -12.40 9.96 5.24
CA GLU A 4 -13.45 10.70 4.51
C GLU A 4 -12.90 11.67 3.45
N MET A 5 -11.60 11.96 3.46
CA MET A 5 -10.98 12.92 2.54
C MET A 5 -10.60 12.33 1.18
N CYS A 6 -10.31 11.03 1.11
CA CYS A 6 -9.94 10.36 -0.14
C CYS A 6 -11.14 9.88 -0.99
N ILE A 7 -12.36 9.89 -0.44
CA ILE A 7 -13.55 9.30 -1.09
C ILE A 7 -14.46 10.43 -1.60
N ARG A 8 -13.99 11.27 -2.52
CA ARG A 8 -14.80 12.45 -2.82
C ARG A 8 -15.70 12.39 -4.03
N ASP A 9 -15.52 11.64 -5.10
CA ASP A 9 -16.39 11.90 -6.25
C ASP A 9 -16.75 10.76 -7.23
N ARG A 10 -16.23 9.56 -7.14
CA ARG A 10 -16.65 8.43 -8.01
C ARG A 10 -16.40 7.08 -7.35
N GLU A 11 -17.26 6.69 -6.42
CA GLU A 11 -17.27 5.31 -5.92
C GLU A 11 -17.57 4.35 -7.09
N TYR A 12 -16.77 3.31 -7.23
CA TYR A 12 -17.14 2.16 -8.04
C TYR A 12 -18.22 1.38 -7.29
N VAL A 13 -19.47 1.64 -7.62
CA VAL A 13 -20.61 1.00 -6.94
C VAL A 13 -20.73 -0.43 -7.43
N LEU A 14 -20.17 -1.38 -6.69
CA LEU A 14 -20.56 -2.77 -6.79
C LEU A 14 -21.94 -2.93 -6.15
N GLU A 15 -22.97 -3.07 -6.98
CA GLU A 15 -24.32 -3.40 -6.51
C GLU A 15 -24.28 -4.75 -5.78
N LYS A 16 -24.66 -4.76 -4.51
CA LYS A 16 -24.81 -6.01 -3.77
C LYS A 16 -26.08 -6.71 -4.21
N THR A 17 -25.92 -7.97 -4.60
CA THR A 17 -27.02 -8.82 -5.05
C THR A 17 -27.81 -9.42 -3.88
N GLY A 18 -27.22 -9.45 -2.69
CA GLY A 18 -27.73 -10.18 -1.51
C GLY A 18 -27.35 -11.65 -1.47
N ASP A 19 -26.66 -12.15 -2.49
CA ASP A 19 -26.03 -13.46 -2.52
C ASP A 19 -24.51 -13.28 -2.29
N SER A 20 -24.01 -13.74 -1.16
CA SER A 20 -22.61 -13.53 -0.76
C SER A 20 -21.61 -14.16 -1.74
N VAL A 21 -21.96 -15.28 -2.38
CA VAL A 21 -21.06 -15.91 -3.35
C VAL A 21 -20.97 -15.08 -4.62
N LEU A 22 -22.11 -14.55 -5.08
CA LEU A 22 -22.13 -13.69 -6.25
C LEU A 22 -21.48 -12.33 -5.98
N ASP A 23 -21.68 -11.77 -4.78
CA ASP A 23 -21.04 -10.52 -4.36
C ASP A 23 -19.51 -10.66 -4.28
N ASP A 24 -19.00 -11.76 -3.71
CA ASP A 24 -17.57 -12.07 -3.68
C ASP A 24 -17.01 -12.28 -5.11
N ALA A 25 -17.73 -12.99 -5.97
CA ALA A 25 -17.32 -13.22 -7.35
C ALA A 25 -17.29 -11.91 -8.16
N ASN A 26 -18.31 -11.05 -7.99
CA ASN A 26 -18.35 -9.73 -8.62
C ASN A 26 -17.16 -8.85 -8.16
N TYR A 27 -16.79 -8.93 -6.88
CA TYR A 27 -15.62 -8.21 -6.35
C TYR A 27 -14.31 -8.70 -6.98
N LEU A 28 -14.11 -10.01 -7.10
CA LEU A 28 -12.96 -10.58 -7.80
C LEU A 28 -12.92 -10.16 -9.28
N ALA A 29 -14.07 -10.23 -9.97
CA ALA A 29 -14.17 -9.83 -11.37
C ALA A 29 -13.92 -8.32 -11.57
N ALA A 30 -14.31 -7.48 -10.62
CA ALA A 30 -13.99 -6.06 -10.64
C ALA A 30 -12.47 -5.82 -10.58
N MET A 31 -11.74 -6.65 -9.85
CA MET A 31 -10.28 -6.65 -9.80
C MET A 31 -9.62 -7.44 -10.95
N TYR A 32 -10.33 -7.73 -12.03
CA TYR A 32 -9.82 -8.47 -13.21
C TYR A 32 -9.44 -9.94 -12.93
N ASP A 33 -9.76 -10.47 -11.76
CA ASP A 33 -9.56 -11.88 -11.43
C ASP A 33 -10.78 -12.73 -11.89
N TYR A 34 -10.96 -12.78 -13.19
CA TYR A 34 -12.08 -13.49 -13.80
C TYR A 34 -12.04 -14.99 -13.51
N ASP A 35 -10.85 -15.58 -13.48
CA ASP A 35 -10.69 -17.00 -13.16
C ASP A 35 -11.07 -17.30 -11.70
N GLY A 36 -10.65 -16.46 -10.77
CA GLY A 36 -11.03 -16.53 -9.37
C GLY A 36 -12.55 -16.35 -9.18
N ALA A 37 -13.14 -15.39 -9.89
CA ALA A 37 -14.59 -15.13 -9.85
C ALA A 37 -15.40 -16.34 -10.35
N ILE A 38 -15.01 -16.93 -11.47
CA ILE A 38 -15.61 -18.14 -12.03
C ILE A 38 -15.47 -19.33 -11.06
N ALA A 39 -14.25 -19.55 -10.54
CA ALA A 39 -13.97 -20.62 -9.60
C ALA A 39 -14.79 -20.48 -8.29
N LYS A 40 -14.98 -19.24 -7.82
CA LYS A 40 -15.83 -18.96 -6.65
C LYS A 40 -17.26 -19.44 -6.84
N ILE A 41 -17.88 -19.14 -7.98
CA ILE A 41 -19.24 -19.60 -8.30
C ILE A 41 -19.27 -21.12 -8.49
N GLN A 42 -18.28 -21.67 -9.21
CA GLN A 42 -18.20 -23.12 -9.48
C GLN A 42 -17.96 -23.96 -8.21
N SER A 43 -17.51 -23.35 -7.13
CA SER A 43 -17.38 -24.04 -5.83
C SER A 43 -18.72 -24.40 -5.18
N VAL A 44 -19.82 -23.80 -5.67
CA VAL A 44 -21.17 -24.06 -5.14
C VAL A 44 -21.77 -25.28 -5.87
N SER A 45 -22.19 -26.28 -5.11
CA SER A 45 -22.82 -27.46 -5.68
C SER A 45 -24.15 -27.11 -6.39
N GLY A 46 -24.27 -27.48 -7.65
CA GLY A 46 -25.47 -27.23 -8.44
C GLY A 46 -25.55 -25.80 -9.01
N TYR A 47 -24.43 -25.09 -9.07
CA TYR A 47 -24.37 -23.76 -9.63
C TYR A 47 -24.91 -23.64 -11.05
N GLU A 48 -24.82 -24.70 -11.85
CA GLU A 48 -25.28 -24.75 -13.22
C GLU A 48 -26.83 -24.58 -13.36
N SER A 49 -27.54 -24.87 -12.27
CA SER A 49 -29.00 -24.71 -12.22
C SER A 49 -29.43 -23.31 -11.77
N ASN A 50 -28.49 -22.47 -11.33
CA ASN A 50 -28.76 -21.10 -10.92
C ASN A 50 -28.52 -20.15 -12.11
N ALA A 51 -29.59 -19.56 -12.62
CA ALA A 51 -29.54 -18.67 -13.78
C ALA A 51 -28.68 -17.42 -13.54
N ALA A 52 -28.61 -16.87 -12.28
CA ALA A 52 -27.78 -15.73 -11.96
C ALA A 52 -26.29 -16.10 -11.99
N TYR A 53 -25.93 -17.29 -11.49
CA TYR A 53 -24.56 -17.78 -11.49
C TYR A 53 -24.05 -18.04 -12.91
N THR A 54 -24.87 -18.71 -13.75
CA THR A 54 -24.49 -18.99 -15.14
C THR A 54 -24.38 -17.72 -15.97
N ALA A 55 -25.24 -16.72 -15.73
CA ALA A 55 -25.16 -15.42 -16.38
C ALA A 55 -23.89 -14.66 -15.96
N ALA A 56 -23.54 -14.67 -14.67
CA ALA A 56 -22.31 -14.03 -14.16
C ALA A 56 -21.05 -14.68 -14.74
N ILE A 57 -20.98 -16.02 -14.79
CA ILE A 57 -19.86 -16.74 -15.43
C ILE A 57 -19.71 -16.32 -16.89
N ALA A 58 -20.82 -16.26 -17.65
CA ALA A 58 -20.79 -15.86 -19.07
C ALA A 58 -20.26 -14.40 -19.23
N ASP A 59 -20.66 -13.47 -18.34
CA ASP A 59 -20.13 -12.10 -18.33
C ASP A 59 -18.62 -12.09 -18.03
N TYR A 60 -18.17 -12.83 -17.04
CA TYR A 60 -16.74 -12.88 -16.70
C TYR A 60 -15.90 -13.51 -17.82
N GLU A 61 -16.39 -14.56 -18.47
CA GLU A 61 -15.72 -15.15 -19.63
C GLU A 61 -15.64 -14.16 -20.81
N GLN A 62 -16.70 -13.40 -21.06
CA GLN A 62 -16.71 -12.35 -22.08
C GLN A 62 -15.67 -11.28 -21.76
N ARG A 63 -15.71 -10.69 -20.56
CA ARG A 63 -14.76 -9.66 -20.13
C ARG A 63 -13.31 -10.15 -20.14
N LYS A 64 -13.07 -11.41 -19.76
CA LYS A 64 -11.77 -12.05 -19.88
C LYS A 64 -11.31 -12.14 -21.34
N SER A 65 -12.20 -12.49 -22.26
CA SER A 65 -11.88 -12.61 -23.69
C SER A 65 -11.60 -11.26 -24.37
N GLU A 66 -12.16 -10.17 -23.84
CA GLU A 66 -11.97 -8.80 -24.31
C GLU A 66 -10.71 -8.14 -23.73
N ALA A 67 -10.14 -8.70 -22.66
CA ALA A 67 -8.94 -8.19 -22.05
C ALA A 67 -7.73 -8.38 -22.98
N VAL A 68 -6.89 -7.34 -23.07
CA VAL A 68 -5.70 -7.33 -23.91
C VAL A 68 -4.43 -7.41 -23.06
N VAL A 69 -3.39 -8.05 -23.58
CA VAL A 69 -2.08 -8.08 -22.93
C VAL A 69 -1.45 -6.69 -23.01
N TYR A 70 -0.96 -6.17 -21.87
CA TYR A 70 -0.18 -4.95 -21.87
C TYR A 70 1.12 -5.16 -22.64
N ALA A 71 1.37 -4.29 -23.63
CA ALA A 71 2.33 -4.56 -24.70
C ALA A 71 3.79 -4.59 -24.24
N ASP A 72 4.16 -3.78 -23.27
CA ASP A 72 5.56 -3.64 -22.85
C ASP A 72 5.69 -3.36 -21.34
N ASN A 73 5.95 -4.39 -20.56
CA ASN A 73 6.13 -4.29 -19.12
C ASN A 73 7.31 -3.39 -18.71
N SER A 74 8.28 -3.13 -19.61
CA SER A 74 9.41 -2.24 -19.29
C SER A 74 9.00 -0.77 -19.20
N THR A 75 7.81 -0.43 -19.68
CA THR A 75 7.23 0.92 -19.61
C THR A 75 6.32 1.15 -18.42
N ILE A 76 6.09 0.12 -17.59
CA ILE A 76 5.25 0.22 -16.39
C ILE A 76 5.93 1.15 -15.39
N PRO A 77 5.30 2.28 -15.01
CA PRO A 77 5.88 3.18 -14.05
C PRO A 77 5.85 2.57 -12.64
N HIS A 78 6.90 2.83 -11.88
CA HIS A 78 6.95 2.60 -10.44
C HIS A 78 7.00 3.96 -9.75
N ILE A 79 6.02 4.22 -8.89
CA ILE A 79 5.98 5.41 -8.04
C ILE A 79 6.19 4.98 -6.59
N PHE A 80 6.86 5.83 -5.81
CA PHE A 80 7.15 5.53 -4.42
C PHE A 80 6.85 6.73 -3.52
N PHE A 81 6.55 6.43 -2.28
CA PHE A 81 6.26 7.40 -1.24
C PHE A 81 7.05 7.05 0.02
N HIS A 82 7.24 8.03 0.89
CA HIS A 82 7.61 7.85 2.28
C HIS A 82 6.37 8.06 3.16
N THR A 83 6.53 8.02 4.48
CA THR A 83 5.49 8.39 5.44
C THR A 83 4.89 9.76 5.09
N LEU A 84 3.55 9.85 5.11
CA LEU A 84 2.82 11.03 4.70
C LEU A 84 2.76 12.09 5.80
N VAL A 85 2.70 13.36 5.39
CA VAL A 85 2.40 14.47 6.29
C VAL A 85 0.90 14.52 6.53
N VAL A 86 0.48 14.29 7.79
CA VAL A 86 -0.92 14.32 8.23
C VAL A 86 -1.36 15.75 8.58
N ASP A 87 -0.52 16.47 9.31
CA ASP A 87 -0.78 17.84 9.77
C ASP A 87 0.36 18.77 9.36
N THR A 88 0.12 19.52 8.30
CA THR A 88 1.10 20.45 7.72
C THR A 88 1.47 21.58 8.67
N SER A 89 0.56 22.00 9.56
CA SER A 89 0.81 23.06 10.54
C SER A 89 1.84 22.66 11.59
N ARG A 90 1.96 21.35 11.83
CA ARG A 90 2.94 20.78 12.79
C ARG A 90 4.22 20.31 12.09
N ALA A 91 4.07 19.66 10.94
CA ALA A 91 5.22 19.14 10.19
C ALA A 91 6.09 20.26 9.60
N PHE A 92 5.49 21.40 9.24
CA PHE A 92 6.14 22.54 8.62
C PHE A 92 6.34 23.71 9.59
N ASP A 93 6.27 23.50 10.90
CA ASP A 93 6.54 24.53 11.91
C ASP A 93 8.05 24.70 12.14
N ASP A 94 8.60 25.81 11.66
CA ASP A 94 10.01 26.19 11.83
C ASP A 94 10.42 26.39 13.30
N ASN A 95 9.50 26.50 14.22
CA ASN A 95 9.76 26.72 15.65
C ASN A 95 9.98 25.41 16.43
N ILE A 96 9.69 24.27 15.84
CA ILE A 96 9.88 22.97 16.49
C ILE A 96 11.39 22.69 16.64
N ALA A 97 11.77 22.20 17.82
CA ALA A 97 13.18 21.93 18.15
C ALA A 97 13.88 20.97 17.17
N ILE A 98 13.10 20.03 16.60
CA ILE A 98 13.56 19.07 15.59
C ILE A 98 14.01 19.72 14.29
N SER A 99 13.45 20.90 13.94
CA SER A 99 13.81 21.64 12.73
C SER A 99 15.26 22.12 12.74
N LYS A 100 15.89 22.16 13.91
CA LYS A 100 17.23 22.73 14.15
C LYS A 100 18.28 21.70 14.56
N GLN A 101 17.92 20.42 14.60
CA GLN A 101 18.86 19.37 14.95
C GLN A 101 19.91 19.21 13.84
N ASP A 102 21.20 19.19 14.20
CA ASP A 102 22.35 18.97 13.31
C ASP A 102 22.60 20.02 12.21
N GLY A 103 22.08 21.23 12.36
CA GLY A 103 22.28 22.30 11.39
C GLY A 103 21.49 22.11 10.09
N MET A 104 20.64 21.08 10.01
CA MET A 104 19.69 20.88 8.93
C MET A 104 18.35 21.54 9.25
N ASN A 105 17.75 22.17 8.26
CA ASN A 105 16.37 22.66 8.38
C ASN A 105 15.40 21.53 7.96
N LYS A 106 15.01 20.68 8.92
CA LYS A 106 14.14 19.54 8.67
C LYS A 106 12.81 19.92 8.02
N VAL A 107 12.23 21.04 8.41
CA VAL A 107 10.99 21.56 7.82
C VAL A 107 11.17 21.84 6.33
N LYS A 108 12.29 22.46 5.97
CA LYS A 108 12.60 22.72 4.55
C LYS A 108 12.81 21.43 3.77
N ASP A 109 13.47 20.45 4.39
CA ASP A 109 13.71 19.14 3.79
C ASP A 109 12.38 18.39 3.59
N TYR A 110 11.47 18.39 4.56
CA TYR A 110 10.15 17.79 4.44
C TYR A 110 9.35 18.41 3.29
N ASN A 111 9.38 19.74 3.17
CA ASN A 111 8.65 20.45 2.11
C ASN A 111 9.17 20.13 0.70
N TYR A 112 10.39 19.61 0.58
CA TYR A 112 10.94 19.20 -0.73
C TYR A 112 10.67 17.74 -1.09
N VAL A 113 10.50 16.85 -0.11
CA VAL A 113 10.53 15.40 -0.36
C VAL A 113 9.32 14.65 0.18
N MET A 114 8.56 15.24 1.12
CA MET A 114 7.42 14.57 1.72
C MET A 114 6.12 14.94 1.01
N THR A 115 5.25 13.96 0.89
CA THR A 115 3.89 14.12 0.35
C THR A 115 2.91 14.26 1.52
N THR A 116 1.93 15.13 1.39
CA THR A 116 0.83 15.23 2.36
C THR A 116 -0.24 14.15 2.09
N VAL A 117 -1.05 13.84 3.10
CA VAL A 117 -2.22 12.96 2.93
C VAL A 117 -3.12 13.46 1.81
N ASP A 118 -3.42 14.77 1.77
CA ASP A 118 -4.26 15.36 0.72
C ASP A 118 -3.68 15.19 -0.68
N GLU A 119 -2.37 15.36 -0.84
CA GLU A 119 -1.70 15.16 -2.12
C GLU A 119 -1.72 13.68 -2.54
N PHE A 120 -1.46 12.77 -1.60
CA PHE A 120 -1.51 11.34 -1.88
C PHE A 120 -2.90 10.90 -2.34
N CYS A 121 -3.96 11.33 -1.65
CA CYS A 121 -5.33 11.05 -2.04
C CYS A 121 -5.64 11.56 -3.45
N ARG A 122 -5.24 12.81 -3.78
CA ARG A 122 -5.41 13.36 -5.13
C ARG A 122 -4.61 12.61 -6.18
N ILE A 123 -3.41 12.12 -5.84
CA ILE A 123 -2.62 11.28 -6.75
C ILE A 123 -3.36 9.98 -7.07
N LEU A 124 -3.94 9.31 -6.06
CA LEU A 124 -4.72 8.08 -6.27
C LEU A 124 -5.95 8.36 -7.18
N GLU A 125 -6.71 9.43 -6.91
CA GLU A 125 -7.86 9.84 -7.73
C GLU A 125 -7.45 10.15 -9.19
N GLU A 126 -6.36 10.89 -9.38
CA GLU A 126 -5.84 11.21 -10.71
C GLU A 126 -5.34 9.97 -11.45
N MET A 127 -4.65 9.07 -10.77
CA MET A 127 -4.20 7.80 -11.36
C MET A 127 -5.40 6.96 -11.79
N TYR A 128 -6.41 6.84 -10.92
CA TYR A 128 -7.66 6.13 -11.23
C TYR A 128 -8.38 6.74 -12.44
N THR A 129 -8.59 8.05 -12.43
CA THR A 129 -9.28 8.78 -13.52
C THR A 129 -8.55 8.63 -14.86
N ARG A 130 -7.22 8.55 -14.85
CA ARG A 130 -6.39 8.34 -16.03
C ARG A 130 -6.30 6.88 -16.47
N GLY A 131 -7.02 5.99 -15.81
CA GLY A 131 -7.10 4.56 -16.14
C GLY A 131 -5.89 3.74 -15.70
N TYR A 132 -5.13 4.21 -14.71
CA TYR A 132 -4.07 3.40 -14.12
C TYR A 132 -4.65 2.32 -13.23
N VAL A 133 -3.99 1.17 -13.21
CA VAL A 133 -4.35 -0.02 -12.43
C VAL A 133 -3.11 -0.49 -11.67
N LEU A 134 -3.23 -0.60 -10.36
CA LEU A 134 -2.17 -1.08 -9.48
C LEU A 134 -1.92 -2.57 -9.72
N VAL A 135 -0.68 -2.93 -10.00
CA VAL A 135 -0.25 -4.31 -10.21
C VAL A 135 0.85 -4.69 -9.22
N SER A 136 0.93 -5.96 -8.89
CA SER A 136 2.07 -6.47 -8.12
C SER A 136 3.35 -6.43 -8.98
N ILE A 137 4.49 -6.21 -8.35
CA ILE A 137 5.77 -6.34 -9.06
C ILE A 137 5.97 -7.74 -9.64
N TYR A 138 5.38 -8.76 -9.01
CA TYR A 138 5.41 -10.14 -9.51
C TYR A 138 4.54 -10.36 -10.74
N ASP A 139 3.54 -9.49 -10.97
CA ASP A 139 2.79 -9.49 -12.24
C ASP A 139 3.59 -8.81 -13.35
N VAL A 140 4.51 -7.88 -13.01
CA VAL A 140 5.40 -7.26 -13.99
C VAL A 140 6.48 -8.23 -14.44
N ALA A 141 7.14 -8.89 -13.49
CA ALA A 141 8.16 -9.90 -13.74
C ALA A 141 8.26 -10.89 -12.57
N SER A 142 8.48 -12.15 -12.88
CA SER A 142 8.71 -13.20 -11.89
C SER A 142 9.71 -14.23 -12.36
N TYR A 143 10.24 -15.03 -11.43
CA TYR A 143 11.14 -16.11 -11.77
C TYR A 143 10.39 -17.31 -12.36
N GLU A 144 10.86 -17.79 -13.49
CA GLU A 144 10.47 -19.08 -14.06
C GLU A 144 11.59 -20.09 -13.92
N THR A 145 11.25 -21.28 -13.40
CA THR A 145 12.21 -22.38 -13.31
C THR A 145 12.28 -23.10 -14.66
N GLN A 146 13.47 -23.13 -15.25
CA GLN A 146 13.74 -23.81 -16.50
C GLN A 146 13.86 -25.33 -16.28
N ALA A 147 13.85 -26.11 -17.37
CA ALA A 147 13.92 -27.57 -17.32
C ALA A 147 15.22 -28.11 -16.66
N ASP A 148 16.29 -27.32 -16.67
CA ASP A 148 17.59 -27.65 -16.02
C ASP A 148 17.66 -27.22 -14.54
N GLY A 149 16.54 -26.65 -13.99
CA GLY A 149 16.45 -26.16 -12.62
C GLY A 149 16.92 -24.72 -12.43
N THR A 150 17.41 -24.04 -13.46
CA THR A 150 17.79 -22.63 -13.36
C THR A 150 16.57 -21.74 -13.26
N GLN A 151 16.69 -20.62 -12.53
CA GLN A 151 15.65 -19.59 -12.45
C GLN A 151 16.00 -18.41 -13.35
N VAL A 152 15.08 -18.04 -14.20
CA VAL A 152 15.21 -16.89 -15.10
C VAL A 152 14.09 -15.91 -14.85
N MET A 153 14.44 -14.64 -14.63
CA MET A 153 13.44 -13.57 -14.51
C MET A 153 12.80 -13.33 -15.88
N LYS A 154 11.46 -13.36 -15.93
CA LYS A 154 10.68 -13.08 -17.13
C LYS A 154 9.54 -12.11 -16.85
N HIS A 155 9.23 -11.31 -17.84
CA HIS A 155 8.00 -10.53 -17.85
C HIS A 155 6.80 -11.46 -17.85
N GLN A 156 5.78 -11.10 -17.06
CA GLN A 156 4.52 -11.83 -17.01
C GLN A 156 3.45 -11.08 -17.81
N PRO A 157 2.52 -11.80 -18.47
CA PRO A 157 1.45 -11.14 -19.21
C PRO A 157 0.42 -10.53 -18.26
N ILE A 158 0.21 -9.23 -18.36
CA ILE A 158 -0.84 -8.50 -17.61
C ILE A 158 -2.00 -8.27 -18.56
N TYR A 159 -3.17 -8.83 -18.24
CA TYR A 159 -4.38 -8.72 -19.05
C TYR A 159 -5.32 -7.68 -18.46
N LEU A 160 -5.53 -6.58 -19.17
CA LEU A 160 -6.39 -5.47 -18.75
C LEU A 160 -7.35 -5.08 -19.88
N PRO A 161 -8.48 -4.44 -19.58
CA PRO A 161 -9.31 -3.81 -20.59
C PRO A 161 -8.50 -2.80 -21.43
N GLU A 162 -8.84 -2.63 -22.69
CA GLU A 162 -8.17 -1.68 -23.58
C GLU A 162 -8.16 -0.27 -22.98
N GLY A 163 -7.01 0.39 -23.02
CA GLY A 163 -6.81 1.74 -22.47
C GLY A 163 -6.42 1.81 -21.00
N LYS A 164 -6.56 0.73 -20.23
CA LYS A 164 -6.03 0.67 -18.86
C LYS A 164 -4.51 0.52 -18.87
N LYS A 165 -3.84 1.06 -17.85
CA LYS A 165 -2.38 1.16 -17.76
C LYS A 165 -1.89 0.62 -16.42
N PRO A 166 -1.06 -0.43 -16.39
CA PRO A 166 -0.51 -0.91 -15.13
C PRO A 166 0.51 0.07 -14.54
N PHE A 167 0.60 0.10 -13.19
CA PHE A 167 1.66 0.77 -12.45
C PHE A 167 1.96 0.02 -11.17
N VAL A 168 3.14 0.24 -10.60
CA VAL A 168 3.59 -0.31 -9.31
C VAL A 168 3.73 0.84 -8.32
N LEU A 169 3.34 0.61 -7.08
CA LEU A 169 3.50 1.54 -5.97
C LEU A 169 4.32 0.90 -4.85
N SER A 170 5.25 1.67 -4.26
CA SER A 170 5.90 1.28 -3.00
C SER A 170 5.82 2.39 -1.97
N VAL A 171 5.95 2.00 -0.70
CA VAL A 171 6.18 2.92 0.40
C VAL A 171 7.50 2.54 1.05
N ASP A 172 8.41 3.51 1.12
CA ASP A 172 9.77 3.32 1.57
C ASP A 172 9.92 3.67 3.06
N ASP A 173 10.93 3.07 3.68
CA ASP A 173 11.32 3.20 5.08
C ASP A 173 10.35 2.56 6.07
N VAL A 174 9.11 2.88 6.11
CA VAL A 174 8.02 2.44 7.02
C VAL A 174 8.52 2.16 8.45
N SER A 175 9.45 3.00 8.90
CA SER A 175 10.07 2.93 10.23
C SER A 175 9.35 3.79 11.25
N TYR A 176 8.66 4.84 10.78
CA TYR A 176 8.01 5.84 11.62
C TYR A 176 8.97 6.35 12.67
N TYR A 177 9.93 7.15 12.23
CA TYR A 177 11.03 7.65 13.06
C TYR A 177 10.54 8.35 14.32
N GLU A 178 11.19 8.07 15.46
CA GLU A 178 10.75 8.59 16.75
C GLU A 178 10.68 10.11 16.78
N TYR A 179 11.64 10.77 16.12
CA TYR A 179 11.67 12.23 16.04
C TYR A 179 10.49 12.86 15.28
N MET A 180 9.75 12.08 14.49
CA MET A 180 8.55 12.52 13.77
C MET A 180 7.28 12.38 14.61
N THR A 181 7.32 11.57 15.68
CA THR A 181 6.18 11.32 16.55
C THR A 181 5.68 12.62 17.19
N GLY A 182 4.39 12.88 17.03
CA GLY A 182 3.79 14.12 17.55
C GLY A 182 4.06 15.37 16.72
N HIS A 183 4.76 15.26 15.59
CA HIS A 183 5.11 16.37 14.71
C HIS A 183 4.38 16.34 13.36
N GLY A 184 3.14 15.89 13.36
CA GLY A 184 2.29 15.92 12.17
C GLY A 184 2.40 14.70 11.27
N PHE A 185 3.01 13.61 11.75
CA PHE A 185 3.14 12.33 11.05
C PHE A 185 2.49 11.21 11.85
N ALA A 186 2.11 10.12 11.17
CA ALA A 186 1.77 8.88 11.84
C ALA A 186 2.98 8.35 12.63
N SER A 187 2.73 7.60 13.71
CA SER A 187 3.77 7.05 14.58
C SER A 187 3.96 5.54 14.45
N LYS A 188 2.94 4.84 13.95
CA LYS A 188 2.97 3.39 13.74
C LYS A 188 1.97 2.94 12.69
N LEU A 189 2.28 1.81 12.06
CA LEU A 189 1.29 0.97 11.38
C LEU A 189 0.82 -0.11 12.37
N VAL A 190 -0.48 -0.22 12.55
CA VAL A 190 -1.12 -1.12 13.51
C VAL A 190 -2.21 -1.94 12.83
N VAL A 191 -2.69 -2.98 13.52
CA VAL A 191 -3.93 -3.67 13.12
C VAL A 191 -5.08 -2.96 13.81
N GLY A 192 -6.04 -2.47 13.04
CA GLY A 192 -7.25 -1.83 13.53
C GLY A 192 -8.18 -2.81 14.28
N GLU A 193 -9.22 -2.29 14.92
CA GLU A 193 -10.20 -3.10 15.66
C GLU A 193 -10.97 -4.08 14.74
N ASP A 194 -11.12 -3.73 13.49
CA ASP A 194 -11.76 -4.54 12.43
C ASP A 194 -10.81 -5.57 11.78
N GLY A 195 -9.53 -5.56 12.17
CA GLY A 195 -8.50 -6.43 11.61
C GLY A 195 -7.82 -5.89 10.35
N THR A 196 -8.18 -4.68 9.88
CA THR A 196 -7.54 -4.02 8.75
C THR A 196 -6.32 -3.20 9.17
N PRO A 197 -5.40 -2.86 8.26
CA PRO A 197 -4.32 -1.93 8.56
C PRO A 197 -4.82 -0.55 8.96
N ALA A 198 -4.24 0.03 10.01
CA ALA A 198 -4.48 1.39 10.45
C ALA A 198 -3.18 2.05 10.89
N SER A 199 -3.15 3.37 10.93
CA SER A 199 -2.03 4.15 11.46
C SER A 199 -2.38 4.73 12.83
N GLU A 200 -1.41 4.71 13.75
CA GLU A 200 -1.47 5.47 15.01
C GLU A 200 -1.00 6.91 14.75
N TYR A 201 -1.75 7.87 15.29
CA TYR A 201 -1.42 9.30 15.18
C TYR A 201 -1.54 9.97 16.55
N THR A 202 -0.53 10.81 16.89
CA THR A 202 -0.53 11.60 18.12
C THR A 202 -1.14 12.97 17.87
N ASN A 203 -2.32 13.22 18.44
CA ASN A 203 -3.04 14.48 18.34
C ASN A 203 -2.29 15.66 19.02
N PRO A 204 -2.68 16.92 18.73
CA PRO A 204 -2.07 18.09 19.38
C PRO A 204 -2.18 18.12 20.91
N ASP A 205 -3.20 17.50 21.48
CA ASP A 205 -3.42 17.37 22.93
C ASP A 205 -2.67 16.18 23.56
N GLY A 206 -1.90 15.42 22.77
CA GLY A 206 -1.17 14.24 23.19
C GLY A 206 -2.00 12.95 23.22
N SER A 207 -3.29 13.00 22.92
CA SER A 207 -4.12 11.80 22.78
C SER A 207 -3.75 11.02 21.50
N LEU A 208 -4.03 9.71 21.49
CA LEU A 208 -3.81 8.87 20.32
C LEU A 208 -5.12 8.70 19.54
N SER A 209 -5.03 8.72 18.23
CA SER A 209 -6.10 8.31 17.32
C SER A 209 -5.57 7.26 16.35
N TYR A 210 -6.49 6.46 15.82
CA TYR A 210 -6.20 5.37 14.89
C TYR A 210 -7.08 5.54 13.66
N GLY A 211 -6.48 5.33 12.47
CA GLY A 211 -7.20 5.52 11.21
C GLY A 211 -6.26 5.52 10.01
N SER A 212 -6.77 6.01 8.89
CA SER A 212 -6.05 6.05 7.61
C SER A 212 -5.22 7.34 7.51
N TYR A 213 -4.07 7.35 8.18
CA TYR A 213 -3.17 8.50 8.25
C TYR A 213 -1.89 8.34 7.42
N ASP A 214 -1.68 7.20 6.74
CA ASP A 214 -0.50 6.93 5.94
C ASP A 214 -0.81 6.06 4.72
N VAL A 215 0.16 5.87 3.85
CA VAL A 215 0.04 5.21 2.53
C VAL A 215 -0.70 3.88 2.61
N VAL A 216 -0.34 2.99 3.56
CA VAL A 216 -0.90 1.63 3.61
C VAL A 216 -2.41 1.63 3.87
N PRO A 217 -2.92 2.20 4.97
CA PRO A 217 -4.36 2.17 5.22
C PRO A 217 -5.15 3.02 4.22
N ILE A 218 -4.61 4.16 3.75
CA ILE A 218 -5.29 4.98 2.74
C ILE A 218 -5.45 4.22 1.42
N LEU A 219 -4.40 3.51 0.99
CA LEU A 219 -4.45 2.70 -0.23
C LEU A 219 -5.43 1.53 -0.08
N ASP A 220 -5.49 0.91 1.11
CA ASP A 220 -6.45 -0.15 1.40
C ASP A 220 -7.89 0.34 1.28
N ASP A 221 -8.23 1.47 1.91
CA ASP A 221 -9.55 2.13 1.83
C ASP A 221 -9.90 2.48 0.36
N PHE A 222 -8.90 2.99 -0.38
CA PHE A 222 -9.11 3.36 -1.78
C PHE A 222 -9.40 2.15 -2.66
N VAL A 223 -8.68 1.05 -2.50
CA VAL A 223 -8.90 -0.18 -3.25
C VAL A 223 -10.23 -0.84 -2.84
N GLU A 224 -10.64 -0.76 -1.58
CA GLU A 224 -11.93 -1.27 -1.14
C GLU A 224 -13.09 -0.58 -1.85
N THR A 225 -13.00 0.73 -2.01
CA THR A 225 -14.03 1.54 -2.69
C THR A 225 -13.86 1.57 -4.22
N HIS A 226 -12.68 1.25 -4.74
CA HIS A 226 -12.35 1.21 -6.16
C HIS A 226 -11.64 -0.11 -6.52
N PRO A 227 -12.32 -1.26 -6.45
CA PRO A 227 -11.69 -2.56 -6.70
C PRO A 227 -11.06 -2.67 -8.09
N ASP A 228 -11.60 -1.98 -9.10
CA ASP A 228 -11.04 -1.90 -10.46
C ASP A 228 -9.76 -1.04 -10.57
N PHE A 229 -9.31 -0.45 -9.47
CA PHE A 229 -7.99 0.15 -9.37
C PHE A 229 -6.88 -0.86 -9.07
N SER A 230 -7.23 -2.08 -8.66
CA SER A 230 -6.29 -3.13 -8.26
C SER A 230 -6.41 -4.37 -9.13
N TYR A 231 -5.31 -4.79 -9.73
CA TYR A 231 -5.23 -6.01 -10.50
C TYR A 231 -5.08 -7.22 -9.56
N ARG A 232 -6.10 -8.07 -9.52
CA ARG A 232 -6.13 -9.29 -8.69
C ARG A 232 -5.84 -9.06 -7.21
N GLY A 233 -6.28 -7.93 -6.69
CA GLY A 233 -6.06 -7.56 -5.30
C GLY A 233 -4.64 -7.06 -4.99
N ALA A 234 -3.86 -6.71 -6.01
CA ALA A 234 -2.53 -6.14 -5.83
C ALA A 234 -2.59 -4.87 -5.00
N LYS A 235 -1.63 -4.71 -4.10
CA LYS A 235 -1.42 -3.54 -3.26
C LYS A 235 0.02 -3.05 -3.37
N GLY A 236 0.37 -2.01 -2.63
CA GLY A 236 1.70 -1.46 -2.64
C GLY A 236 2.76 -2.39 -2.02
N ILE A 237 4.00 -2.16 -2.37
CA ILE A 237 5.16 -2.81 -1.77
C ILE A 237 5.57 -2.04 -0.54
N ILE A 238 5.79 -2.72 0.58
CA ILE A 238 6.37 -2.13 1.78
C ILE A 238 7.88 -2.41 1.77
N ALA A 239 8.68 -1.35 1.58
CA ALA A 239 10.13 -1.44 1.58
C ALA A 239 10.69 -1.07 2.97
N LEU A 240 11.07 -2.07 3.75
CA LEU A 240 11.53 -1.91 5.12
C LEU A 240 13.04 -1.69 5.16
N THR A 241 13.49 -0.57 5.74
CA THR A 241 14.91 -0.33 6.03
C THR A 241 15.34 -0.92 7.37
N GLY A 242 14.42 -1.06 8.32
CA GLY A 242 14.70 -1.53 9.68
C GLY A 242 15.49 -0.53 10.51
N TYR A 243 15.62 0.71 10.07
CA TYR A 243 16.25 1.80 10.81
C TYR A 243 15.30 2.26 11.94
N GLU A 244 15.76 2.32 13.17
CA GLU A 244 14.96 2.55 14.38
C GLU A 244 13.90 1.50 14.71
N GLY A 245 13.60 0.58 13.83
CA GLY A 245 12.59 -0.47 14.02
C GLY A 245 11.79 -0.75 12.76
N ILE A 246 10.63 -1.38 12.93
CA ILE A 246 9.73 -1.80 11.86
C ILE A 246 8.32 -1.35 12.21
N PHE A 247 7.62 -0.69 11.28
CA PHE A 247 6.24 -0.21 11.46
C PHE A 247 6.04 0.73 12.66
N GLY A 248 7.09 1.42 13.12
CA GLY A 248 7.04 2.26 14.31
C GLY A 248 7.27 1.52 15.62
N TYR A 249 7.41 0.20 15.59
CA TYR A 249 7.78 -0.58 16.76
C TYR A 249 9.29 -0.57 16.94
N ARG A 250 9.74 -0.09 18.09
CA ARG A 250 11.16 -0.04 18.45
C ARG A 250 11.59 -1.43 18.88
N THR A 251 12.41 -2.08 18.07
CA THR A 251 12.79 -3.49 18.24
C THR A 251 14.16 -3.65 18.89
N SER A 252 14.75 -2.58 19.43
CA SER A 252 16.08 -2.61 20.02
C SER A 252 16.07 -2.12 21.48
N ASP A 253 16.87 -2.77 22.32
CA ASP A 253 17.08 -2.37 23.72
C ASP A 253 17.67 -0.97 23.86
N PHE A 254 18.30 -0.46 22.81
CA PHE A 254 18.86 0.90 22.76
C PHE A 254 17.80 1.98 23.06
N TRP A 255 16.59 1.83 22.52
CA TRP A 255 15.50 2.79 22.69
C TRP A 255 14.86 2.75 24.08
N TYR A 256 15.10 1.69 24.84
CA TYR A 256 14.59 1.55 26.21
C TYR A 256 15.57 2.06 27.28
N ASN A 257 16.84 2.28 26.93
CA ASN A 257 17.86 2.77 27.83
C ASN A 257 18.07 4.28 27.67
N SER A 258 17.31 5.09 28.38
CA SER A 258 17.16 6.55 28.23
C SER A 258 18.41 7.43 28.61
N ASN A 259 19.62 6.85 28.75
CA ASN A 259 20.82 7.57 29.15
C ASN A 259 21.89 7.63 28.05
N CYS A 260 21.52 7.52 26.80
CA CYS A 260 22.46 7.50 25.68
C CYS A 260 22.53 8.86 24.98
N ASP A 261 23.72 9.36 24.79
CA ASP A 261 24.01 10.46 23.88
C ASP A 261 23.63 10.00 22.44
N TYR A 262 22.62 10.63 21.88
CA TYR A 262 21.83 10.12 20.74
C TYR A 262 22.65 9.77 19.50
N PHE A 263 23.74 10.49 19.23
CA PHE A 263 24.43 10.40 17.95
C PHE A 263 25.54 9.33 17.90
N ASP A 264 26.43 9.32 18.85
CA ASP A 264 27.61 8.43 18.81
C ASP A 264 27.27 6.97 19.13
N GLN A 265 26.30 6.74 19.99
CA GLN A 265 25.86 5.40 20.34
C GLN A 265 24.89 4.81 19.30
N TYR A 266 24.08 5.65 18.66
CA TYR A 266 23.15 5.24 17.63
C TYR A 266 23.86 4.73 16.38
N PHE A 267 24.92 5.40 15.93
CA PHE A 267 25.66 5.01 14.74
C PHE A 267 26.47 3.71 14.95
N SER A 268 27.16 3.59 16.06
CA SER A 268 27.91 2.38 16.39
C SER A 268 27.00 1.18 16.65
N TRP A 269 25.89 1.39 17.35
CA TRP A 269 24.93 0.35 17.63
C TRP A 269 24.20 -0.18 16.36
N ASN A 270 23.78 0.70 15.47
CA ASN A 270 23.15 0.29 14.22
C ASN A 270 24.07 -0.50 13.31
N LEU A 271 25.36 -0.15 13.26
CA LEU A 271 26.34 -0.89 12.47
C LEU A 271 26.50 -2.34 13.00
N GLU A 272 26.63 -2.51 14.33
CA GLU A 272 26.77 -3.83 14.94
C GLU A 272 25.51 -4.69 14.84
N ASN A 273 24.33 -4.11 15.05
CA ASN A 273 23.08 -4.87 15.05
C ASN A 273 22.54 -5.15 13.66
N ASN A 274 22.77 -4.29 12.69
CA ASN A 274 22.49 -4.59 11.29
C ASN A 274 23.37 -5.75 10.77
N LEU A 275 24.60 -5.87 11.24
CA LEU A 275 25.47 -7.01 10.94
C LEU A 275 24.97 -8.30 11.64
N LYS A 276 24.50 -8.21 12.88
CA LYS A 276 23.93 -9.37 13.62
C LYS A 276 22.57 -9.81 13.05
N LYS A 277 21.69 -8.88 12.65
CA LYS A 277 20.40 -9.21 12.02
C LYS A 277 20.56 -9.85 10.65
N LYS A 278 21.53 -9.40 9.84
CA LYS A 278 21.86 -10.09 8.58
C LYS A 278 22.30 -11.54 8.79
N GLN A 279 22.96 -11.85 9.92
CA GLN A 279 23.38 -13.22 10.25
C GLN A 279 22.24 -14.10 10.78
N THR A 280 21.13 -13.54 11.25
CA THR A 280 19.97 -14.31 11.76
C THR A 280 18.84 -14.46 10.75
N MET A 281 18.90 -13.77 9.63
CA MET A 281 17.89 -13.84 8.55
C MET A 281 18.27 -14.78 7.38
N TYR A 282 19.39 -15.52 7.52
CA TYR A 282 19.85 -16.54 6.56
C TYR A 282 19.86 -17.94 7.19
#